data_7ed4ad60499102b977cdf87eb25d1986
#
_entry.id   7ed4ad60499102b977cdf87eb25d1986
#
_cell.length_a   1.000
_cell.length_b   1.000
_cell.length_c   1.000
_cell.angle_alpha   90.00
_cell.angle_beta   90.00
_cell.angle_gamma   90.00
#
_symmetry.space_group_name_H-M   'P 1'
#
loop_
_entity.id
_entity.type
_entity.pdbx_description
1 polymer ?
#
loop_
_entity_poly.entity_id
_entity_poly.type
_entity_poly.pdbx_seq_one_letter_code
_entity_poly.pdbx_strand_id
1 'polypeptide(L)'
;MVHIKLPAELTEEFIALIPEQRAMVNDLMRRGAIISYTLSLDRTQLWVVMDSKSEVNVIEVLAEFPLIHFMKPEIHDILFHNSIYVNVPRVSLN
;
A
#
# COMPACT_ATOMS: atom_id res chain seq x y z
N MET A 1 8.48 -6.02 -0.95
CA MET A 1 7.02 -6.10 -1.21
C MET A 1 6.27 -6.44 0.07
N VAL A 2 5.21 -5.74 0.33
CA VAL A 2 4.34 -6.04 1.45
C VAL A 2 3.02 -6.53 0.91
N HIS A 3 2.64 -7.74 1.32
CA HIS A 3 1.32 -8.28 1.02
C HIS A 3 0.46 -8.09 2.28
N ILE A 4 -0.65 -7.39 2.14
CA ILE A 4 -1.51 -7.04 3.26
C ILE A 4 -2.87 -7.66 3.03
N LYS A 5 -3.35 -8.38 4.04
CA LYS A 5 -4.73 -8.88 4.05
C LYS A 5 -5.61 -7.86 4.75
N LEU A 6 -6.76 -7.59 4.15
CA LEU A 6 -7.75 -6.65 4.66
C LEU A 6 -9.00 -7.40 5.08
N PRO A 7 -9.80 -6.84 6.00
CA PRO A 7 -11.04 -7.49 6.41
C PRO A 7 -12.04 -7.54 5.25
N ALA A 8 -12.82 -8.62 5.19
CA ALA A 8 -13.85 -8.77 4.18
C ALA A 8 -15.01 -7.79 4.39
N GLU A 9 -15.31 -7.47 5.64
CA GLU A 9 -16.36 -6.52 5.98
C GLU A 9 -15.76 -5.18 6.37
N LEU A 10 -16.29 -4.10 5.78
CA LEU A 10 -15.85 -2.75 6.07
C LEU A 10 -16.74 -2.17 7.17
N THR A 11 -16.13 -1.88 8.32
CA THR A 11 -16.82 -1.20 9.41
C THR A 11 -16.87 0.30 9.13
N GLU A 12 -17.73 1.00 9.86
CA GLU A 12 -17.79 2.47 9.76
C GLU A 12 -16.46 3.10 10.14
N GLU A 13 -15.79 2.55 11.13
CA GLU A 13 -14.48 3.01 11.57
C GLU A 13 -13.45 2.88 10.45
N PHE A 14 -13.43 1.74 9.76
CA PHE A 14 -12.55 1.54 8.62
C PHE A 14 -12.82 2.57 7.52
N ILE A 15 -14.08 2.72 7.16
CA ILE A 15 -14.48 3.64 6.09
C ILE A 15 -14.11 5.08 6.43
N ALA A 16 -14.27 5.48 7.68
CA ALA A 16 -13.94 6.82 8.13
C ALA A 16 -12.46 7.14 7.99
N LEU A 17 -11.58 6.13 8.05
CA LEU A 17 -10.14 6.31 7.95
C LEU A 17 -9.60 6.26 6.52
N ILE A 18 -10.41 5.88 5.54
CA ILE A 18 -9.96 5.75 4.16
C ILE A 18 -9.37 7.06 3.60
N PRO A 19 -9.97 8.23 3.78
CA PRO A 19 -9.39 9.47 3.25
C PRO A 19 -8.00 9.76 3.82
N GLU A 20 -7.78 9.53 5.11
CA GLU A 20 -6.48 9.73 5.75
C GLU A 20 -5.46 8.73 5.21
N GLN A 21 -5.87 7.48 5.03
CA GLN A 21 -5.02 6.44 4.45
C GLN A 21 -4.58 6.82 3.05
N ARG A 22 -5.49 7.29 2.22
CA ARG A 22 -5.16 7.72 0.86
C ARG A 22 -4.19 8.89 0.85
N ALA A 23 -4.41 9.87 1.72
CA ALA A 23 -3.54 11.03 1.81
C ALA A 23 -2.12 10.61 2.18
N MET A 24 -1.97 9.70 3.13
CA MET A 24 -0.67 9.22 3.55
C MET A 24 0.02 8.43 2.45
N VAL A 25 -0.68 7.53 1.77
CA VAL A 25 -0.12 6.75 0.68
C VAL A 25 0.34 7.67 -0.45
N ASN A 26 -0.48 8.64 -0.83
CA ASN A 26 -0.12 9.60 -1.87
C ASN A 26 1.13 10.39 -1.51
N ASP A 27 1.26 10.79 -0.25
CA ASP A 27 2.45 11.49 0.22
C ASP A 27 3.69 10.59 0.16
N LEU A 28 3.57 9.35 0.60
CA LEU A 28 4.68 8.39 0.56
C LEU A 28 5.08 8.07 -0.89
N MET A 29 4.13 8.00 -1.81
CA MET A 29 4.44 7.80 -3.23
C MET A 29 5.15 9.01 -3.81
N ARG A 30 4.71 10.21 -3.47
CA ARG A 30 5.36 11.45 -3.92
C ARG A 30 6.79 11.54 -3.44
N ARG A 31 7.08 11.05 -2.23
CA ARG A 31 8.42 11.04 -1.66
C ARG A 31 9.26 9.85 -2.12
N GLY A 32 8.70 8.94 -2.88
CA GLY A 32 9.40 7.76 -3.37
C GLY A 32 9.52 6.62 -2.37
N ALA A 33 8.90 6.72 -1.20
CA ALA A 33 8.92 5.65 -0.21
C ALA A 33 8.04 4.47 -0.62
N ILE A 34 6.92 4.74 -1.29
CA ILE A 34 6.08 3.73 -1.92
C ILE A 34 6.25 3.83 -3.42
N ILE A 35 6.61 2.72 -4.05
CA ILE A 35 6.81 2.64 -5.50
C ILE A 35 5.52 2.26 -6.19
N SER A 36 4.77 1.30 -5.62
CA SER A 36 3.49 0.88 -6.17
C SER A 36 2.55 0.46 -5.05
N TYR A 37 1.26 0.57 -5.31
CA TYR A 37 0.21 0.31 -4.35
C TYR A 37 -0.99 -0.25 -5.10
N THR A 38 -1.26 -1.54 -4.92
CA THR A 38 -2.25 -2.27 -5.72
C THR A 38 -3.27 -2.95 -4.83
N LEU A 39 -4.53 -2.63 -5.03
CA LEU A 39 -5.65 -3.20 -4.30
C LEU A 39 -6.38 -4.20 -5.19
N SER A 40 -6.70 -5.38 -4.65
CA SER A 40 -7.47 -6.38 -5.39
C SER A 40 -8.89 -5.89 -5.65
N LEU A 41 -9.53 -6.47 -6.67
CA LEU A 41 -10.90 -6.09 -7.05
C LEU A 41 -11.90 -6.29 -5.92
N ASP A 42 -11.74 -7.36 -5.15
CA ASP A 42 -12.61 -7.66 -4.01
C ASP A 42 -12.24 -6.88 -2.75
N ARG A 43 -11.19 -6.07 -2.81
CA ARG A 43 -10.72 -5.19 -1.71
C ARG A 43 -10.24 -5.94 -0.47
N THR A 44 -9.89 -7.21 -0.59
CA THR A 44 -9.40 -7.99 0.54
C THR A 44 -7.89 -8.12 0.57
N GLN A 45 -7.21 -7.75 -0.51
CA GLN A 45 -5.77 -7.88 -0.61
C GLN A 45 -5.13 -6.63 -1.19
N LEU A 46 -3.99 -6.28 -0.62
CA LEU A 46 -3.24 -5.10 -1.00
C LEU A 46 -1.79 -5.49 -1.16
N TRP A 47 -1.16 -5.06 -2.24
CA TRP A 47 0.27 -5.27 -2.47
C TRP A 47 0.96 -3.93 -2.57
N VAL A 48 2.00 -3.74 -1.76
CA VAL A 48 2.75 -2.50 -1.70
C VAL A 48 4.22 -2.79 -1.95
N VAL A 49 4.80 -2.12 -2.93
CA VAL A 49 6.24 -2.15 -3.13
C VAL A 49 6.80 -0.87 -2.52
N MET A 50 7.72 -1.04 -1.57
CA MET A 50 8.32 0.07 -0.86
C MET A 50 9.83 0.10 -1.12
N ASP A 51 10.35 1.31 -1.23
CA ASP A 51 11.79 1.54 -1.26
C ASP A 51 12.23 1.78 0.18
N SER A 52 12.95 0.82 0.73
CA SER A 52 13.37 0.89 2.12
C SER A 52 14.71 0.20 2.29
N LYS A 53 15.48 0.69 3.25
CA LYS A 53 16.80 0.14 3.56
C LYS A 53 16.75 -1.09 4.45
N SER A 54 15.63 -1.32 5.12
CA SER A 54 15.51 -2.42 6.06
C SER A 54 14.06 -2.80 6.30
N GLU A 55 13.85 -4.02 6.79
CA GLU A 55 12.53 -4.48 7.20
C GLU A 55 12.00 -3.65 8.37
N VAL A 56 12.88 -3.24 9.27
CA VAL A 56 12.49 -2.39 10.41
C VAL A 56 11.91 -1.08 9.92
N ASN A 57 12.52 -0.47 8.91
CA ASN A 57 12.00 0.76 8.33
C ASN A 57 10.63 0.56 7.69
N VAL A 58 10.42 -0.55 7.02
CA VAL A 58 9.10 -0.90 6.45
C VAL A 58 8.05 -0.98 7.56
N ILE A 59 8.38 -1.67 8.65
CA ILE A 59 7.47 -1.81 9.80
C ILE A 59 7.13 -0.45 10.39
N GLU A 60 8.12 0.43 10.54
CA GLU A 60 7.89 1.77 11.05
C GLU A 60 6.93 2.58 10.19
N VAL A 61 7.09 2.50 8.87
CA VAL A 61 6.19 3.19 7.94
C VAL A 61 4.79 2.61 8.02
N LEU A 62 4.66 1.28 8.01
CA LEU A 62 3.36 0.62 8.11
C LEU A 62 2.65 0.96 9.42
N ALA A 63 3.39 1.10 10.51
CA ALA A 63 2.82 1.42 11.82
C ALA A 63 2.13 2.79 11.83
N GLU A 64 2.48 3.67 10.91
CA GLU A 64 1.85 4.99 10.79
C GLU A 64 0.61 5.00 9.91
N PHE A 65 0.32 3.89 9.22
CA PHE A 65 -0.87 3.82 8.38
C PHE A 65 -2.13 3.96 9.24
N PRO A 66 -3.06 4.88 8.88
CA PRO A 66 -4.31 5.02 9.63
C PRO A 66 -5.11 3.74 9.77
N LEU A 67 -5.02 2.85 8.78
CA LEU A 67 -5.74 1.59 8.76
C LEU A 67 -4.95 0.40 9.30
N ILE A 68 -3.79 0.64 9.94
CA ILE A 68 -2.90 -0.46 10.35
C ILE A 68 -3.58 -1.51 11.23
N HIS A 69 -4.50 -1.10 12.09
CA HIS A 69 -5.20 -2.03 12.98
C HIS A 69 -6.12 -3.01 12.24
N PHE A 70 -6.46 -2.71 11.01
CA PHE A 70 -7.28 -3.57 10.15
C PHE A 70 -6.43 -4.37 9.16
N MET A 71 -5.13 -4.19 9.18
CA MET A 71 -4.21 -4.79 8.23
C MET A 71 -3.45 -5.93 8.84
N LYS A 72 -3.18 -6.95 8.01
CA LYS A 72 -2.30 -8.08 8.36
C LYS A 72 -1.19 -8.12 7.33
N PRO A 73 -0.09 -7.40 7.58
CA PRO A 73 1.00 -7.32 6.62
C PRO A 73 1.93 -8.53 6.69
N GLU A 74 2.44 -8.90 5.53
CA GLU A 74 3.48 -9.89 5.38
C GLU A 74 4.54 -9.29 4.47
N ILE A 75 5.78 -9.20 4.97
CA ILE A 75 6.87 -8.51 4.29
C ILE A 75 7.74 -9.52 3.56
N HIS A 76 8.01 -9.24 2.27
CA HIS A 76 8.87 -10.05 1.44
C HIS A 76 9.94 -9.17 0.82
N ASP A 77 11.20 -9.54 1.01
CA ASP A 77 12.29 -8.90 0.31
C ASP A 77 12.21 -9.26 -1.16
N ILE A 78 12.38 -8.27 -2.02
CA ILE A 78 12.31 -8.47 -3.46
C ILE A 78 13.73 -8.43 -4.02
N LEU A 79 14.11 -9.49 -4.75
CA LEU A 79 15.37 -9.49 -5.48
C LEU A 79 15.29 -8.62 -6.73
N PHE A 80 14.13 -8.63 -7.39
CA PHE A 80 13.97 -7.96 -8.66
C PHE A 80 12.54 -7.46 -8.83
N HIS A 81 12.41 -6.19 -9.24
CA HIS A 81 11.12 -5.62 -9.59
C HIS A 81 11.28 -4.85 -10.89
N ASN A 82 10.42 -5.15 -11.85
CA ASN A 82 10.42 -4.48 -13.12
C ASN A 82 9.01 -4.06 -13.49
N SER A 83 8.87 -2.90 -14.07
CA SER A 83 7.60 -2.43 -14.55
C SER A 83 7.79 -1.64 -15.83
N ILE A 84 6.77 -1.63 -16.66
CA ILE A 84 6.80 -0.88 -17.90
C ILE A 84 6.19 0.50 -17.63
N TYR A 85 6.97 1.54 -17.91
CA TYR A 85 6.47 2.91 -17.89
C TYR A 85 6.29 3.34 -19.34
N VAL A 86 5.06 3.43 -19.75
CA VAL A 86 4.72 3.92 -21.07
C VAL A 86 3.87 5.18 -20.88
N ASN A 87 3.89 6.06 -21.88
CA ASN A 87 3.11 7.28 -21.83
C ASN A 87 1.66 7.02 -22.18
N VAL A 88 1.04 6.11 -21.46
CA VAL A 88 -0.37 5.81 -21.62
C VAL A 88 -1.16 6.54 -20.53
N PRO A 89 -2.38 6.95 -20.82
CA PRO A 89 -3.23 7.57 -19.81
C PRO A 89 -3.42 6.64 -18.61
N ARG A 90 -3.13 7.15 -17.44
CA ARG A 90 -3.26 6.38 -16.20
C ARG A 90 -4.71 6.20 -15.77
N VAL A 91 -5.59 6.98 -16.33
CA VAL A 91 -7.01 6.90 -15.99
C VAL A 91 -7.59 5.51 -16.18
N SER A 92 -7.04 4.74 -17.10
CA SER A 92 -7.49 3.38 -17.34
C SER A 92 -7.17 2.44 -16.18
N LEU A 93 -6.33 2.86 -15.26
CA LEU A 93 -5.87 2.05 -14.13
C LEU A 93 -6.66 2.32 -12.85
N ASN A 94 -7.58 3.23 -12.90
CA ASN A 94 -8.31 3.65 -11.69
C ASN A 94 -9.64 2.96 -11.54
#